data_2f4c8cad970892e7b2151dbfb9cc07c2
#
_entry.id   2f4c8cad970892e7b2151dbfb9cc07c2
#
_cell.length_a   1.000
_cell.length_b   1.000
_cell.length_c   1.000
_cell.angle_alpha   90.00
_cell.angle_beta   90.00
_cell.angle_gamma   90.00
#
_symmetry.space_group_name_H-M   'P 1'
#
loop_
_entity.id
_entity.type
_entity.pdbx_description
1 polymer ?
#
loop_
_entity_poly.entity_id
_entity_poly.type
_entity_poly.pdbx_seq_one_letter_code
_entity_poly.pdbx_strand_id
1 'polypeptide(L)'
;MNFEDNIKKNNINLPTAADPVGSYVASKQVGKLLYISGQISIDQDGKLIKGKIGKDLSTEDGYNAAVRCALSIVSQAKKYLGNDISKIKSCIKLTGYVNSTDDFTEQPKVINGASDTIVKIFGDIGIHARAAVS
;
A
#
# COMPACT_ATOMS: atom_id res chain seq x y z
N MET A 1 -14.99 10.86 -10.47
CA MET A 1 -13.88 11.27 -9.61
C MET A 1 -12.58 10.97 -10.35
N ASN A 2 -11.66 11.92 -10.39
CA ASN A 2 -10.37 11.75 -11.06
C ASN A 2 -9.30 11.39 -10.00
N PHE A 3 -8.77 10.18 -10.06
CA PHE A 3 -7.78 9.69 -9.09
C PHE A 3 -6.45 10.43 -9.19
N GLU A 4 -6.04 10.82 -10.40
CA GLU A 4 -4.83 11.62 -10.60
C GLU A 4 -4.96 13.00 -9.93
N ASP A 5 -6.15 13.61 -9.97
CA ASP A 5 -6.39 14.87 -9.27
C ASP A 5 -6.32 14.70 -7.76
N ASN A 6 -6.81 13.59 -7.23
CA ASN A 6 -6.68 13.29 -5.80
C ASN A 6 -5.22 13.14 -5.38
N ILE A 7 -4.39 12.51 -6.21
CA ILE A 7 -2.95 12.39 -5.97
C ILE A 7 -2.31 13.77 -5.90
N LYS A 8 -2.59 14.64 -6.86
CA LYS A 8 -2.06 16.01 -6.90
C LYS A 8 -2.55 16.85 -5.72
N LYS A 9 -3.85 16.82 -5.45
CA LYS A 9 -4.50 17.59 -4.37
C LYS A 9 -3.91 17.25 -3.00
N ASN A 10 -3.52 16.00 -2.79
CA ASN A 10 -2.97 15.53 -1.53
C ASN A 10 -1.44 15.56 -1.50
N ASN A 11 -0.79 16.16 -2.50
CA ASN A 11 0.67 16.25 -2.61
C ASN A 11 1.35 14.87 -2.52
N ILE A 12 0.73 13.86 -3.12
CA ILE A 12 1.25 12.50 -3.10
C ILE A 12 2.26 12.33 -4.23
N ASN A 13 3.46 11.87 -3.87
CA ASN A 13 4.48 11.46 -4.82
C ASN A 13 4.51 9.94 -4.85
N LEU A 14 4.06 9.34 -5.95
CA LEU A 14 4.11 7.90 -6.11
C LEU A 14 5.56 7.46 -6.31
N PRO A 15 6.01 6.43 -5.58
CA PRO A 15 7.35 5.87 -5.80
C PRO A 15 7.43 5.19 -7.16
N THR A 16 8.65 4.98 -7.64
CA THR A 16 8.88 4.13 -8.81
C THR A 16 8.49 2.69 -8.47
N ALA A 17 7.69 2.06 -9.33
CA ALA A 17 7.30 0.67 -9.14
C ALA A 17 8.53 -0.24 -9.19
N ALA A 18 8.75 -1.01 -8.11
CA ALA A 18 9.90 -1.91 -8.02
C ALA A 18 9.72 -3.13 -8.93
N ASP A 19 10.83 -3.62 -9.48
CA ASP A 19 10.84 -4.88 -10.22
C ASP A 19 10.83 -6.07 -9.24
N PRO A 20 10.25 -7.22 -9.64
CA PRO A 20 10.29 -8.41 -8.79
C PRO A 20 11.73 -8.92 -8.64
N VAL A 21 12.03 -9.46 -7.46
CA VAL A 21 13.37 -9.95 -7.10
C VAL A 21 13.43 -11.48 -7.06
N GLY A 22 12.58 -12.17 -7.79
CA GLY A 22 12.52 -13.64 -7.80
C GLY A 22 11.68 -14.17 -8.94
N SER A 23 11.29 -15.43 -8.84
CA SER A 23 10.51 -16.12 -9.87
C SER A 23 9.02 -15.83 -9.74
N TYR A 24 8.67 -14.53 -9.76
CA TYR A 24 7.28 -14.07 -9.69
C TYR A 24 7.15 -12.75 -10.44
N VAL A 25 5.92 -12.29 -10.63
CA VAL A 25 5.60 -11.01 -11.25
C VAL A 25 5.06 -10.02 -10.21
N ALA A 26 5.24 -8.73 -10.47
CA ALA A 26 4.74 -7.69 -9.56
C ALA A 26 3.22 -7.62 -9.53
N SER A 27 2.56 -7.94 -10.65
CA SER A 27 1.11 -7.90 -10.78
C SER A 27 0.65 -9.00 -11.73
N LYS A 28 -0.52 -9.60 -11.44
CA LYS A 28 -1.10 -10.64 -12.28
C LYS A 28 -2.61 -10.47 -12.35
N GLN A 29 -3.14 -10.46 -13.56
CA GLN A 29 -4.57 -10.30 -13.78
C GLN A 29 -5.23 -11.64 -14.07
N VAL A 30 -6.38 -11.88 -13.43
CA VAL A 30 -7.26 -13.01 -13.69
C VAL A 30 -8.67 -12.44 -13.89
N GLY A 31 -9.19 -12.53 -15.10
CA GLY A 31 -10.46 -11.88 -15.44
C GLY A 31 -10.36 -10.37 -15.19
N LYS A 32 -11.21 -9.86 -14.31
CA LYS A 32 -11.23 -8.44 -13.93
C LYS A 32 -10.52 -8.18 -12.61
N LEU A 33 -9.83 -9.18 -12.05
CA LEU A 33 -9.09 -9.04 -10.79
C LEU A 33 -7.61 -8.85 -11.06
N LEU A 34 -7.03 -7.83 -10.46
CA LEU A 34 -5.60 -7.58 -10.48
C LEU A 34 -5.03 -7.90 -9.10
N TYR A 35 -4.15 -8.90 -9.05
CA TYR A 35 -3.40 -9.27 -7.86
C TYR A 35 -2.05 -8.57 -7.89
N ILE A 36 -1.69 -7.93 -6.80
CA ILE A 36 -0.41 -7.24 -6.68
C ILE A 36 0.41 -7.95 -5.61
N SER A 37 1.65 -8.29 -5.94
CA SER A 37 2.61 -8.89 -5.02
C SER A 37 2.89 -7.97 -3.84
N GLY A 38 3.33 -8.53 -2.73
CA GLY A 38 3.63 -7.77 -1.51
C GLY A 38 4.58 -6.62 -1.77
N GLN A 39 4.26 -5.46 -1.19
CA GLN A 39 5.07 -4.26 -1.26
C GLN A 39 5.62 -3.95 0.12
N ILE A 40 6.88 -3.57 0.17
CA ILE A 40 7.59 -3.27 1.42
C ILE A 40 7.65 -1.76 1.66
N SER A 41 7.97 -1.38 2.89
CA SER A 41 8.00 0.02 3.32
C SER A 41 9.31 0.69 2.92
N ILE A 42 9.35 1.26 1.73
CA ILE A 42 10.48 2.05 1.23
C ILE A 42 10.17 3.53 1.44
N ASP A 43 11.09 4.26 2.06
CA ASP A 43 10.92 5.69 2.29
C ASP A 43 11.16 6.52 1.01
N GLN A 44 11.08 7.84 1.14
CA GLN A 44 11.26 8.76 0.01
C GLN A 44 12.67 8.74 -0.57
N ASP A 45 13.66 8.32 0.23
CA ASP A 45 15.06 8.23 -0.18
C ASP A 45 15.43 6.85 -0.73
N GLY A 46 14.44 5.96 -0.86
CA GLY A 46 14.64 4.61 -1.36
C GLY A 46 15.16 3.63 -0.32
N LYS A 47 15.15 4.00 0.96
CA LYS A 47 15.62 3.15 2.06
C LYS A 47 14.46 2.38 2.69
N LEU A 48 14.74 1.13 3.06
CA LEU A 48 13.76 0.32 3.78
C LEU A 48 13.59 0.83 5.21
N ILE A 49 12.34 1.07 5.60
CA ILE A 49 11.98 1.37 6.99
C ILE A 49 12.00 0.05 7.75
N LYS A 50 12.98 -0.13 8.64
CA LYS A 50 13.24 -1.38 9.37
C LYS A 50 12.92 -1.24 10.84
N GLY A 51 12.51 -2.34 11.45
CA GLY A 51 12.32 -2.44 12.88
C GLY A 51 11.07 -3.20 13.26
N LYS A 52 10.92 -3.46 14.55
CA LYS A 52 9.72 -4.07 15.13
C LYS A 52 8.87 -2.99 15.78
N ILE A 53 7.61 -2.96 15.42
CA ILE A 53 6.63 -2.10 16.09
C ILE A 53 6.45 -2.61 17.53
N GLY A 54 6.54 -1.70 18.49
CA GLY A 54 6.52 -2.02 19.90
C GLY A 54 7.89 -2.11 20.57
N LYS A 55 8.96 -2.13 19.76
CA LYS A 55 10.35 -2.12 20.23
C LYS A 55 11.14 -0.99 19.61
N ASP A 56 11.43 -1.09 18.30
CA ASP A 56 12.27 -0.13 17.57
C ASP A 56 11.43 1.03 17.03
N LEU A 57 10.17 0.78 16.72
CA LEU A 57 9.27 1.70 16.05
C LEU A 57 7.97 1.84 16.83
N SER A 58 7.40 3.04 16.78
CA SER A 58 6.09 3.33 17.36
C SER A 58 4.95 2.91 16.42
N THR A 59 3.73 2.92 16.92
CA THR A 59 2.51 2.71 16.11
C THR A 59 2.43 3.75 14.99
N GLU A 60 2.79 5.02 15.27
CA GLU A 60 2.82 6.08 14.26
C GLU A 60 3.86 5.82 13.17
N ASP A 61 5.05 5.36 13.54
CA ASP A 61 6.08 4.97 12.58
C ASP A 61 5.55 3.85 11.67
N GLY A 62 4.85 2.88 12.26
CA GLY A 62 4.22 1.79 11.51
C GLY A 62 3.14 2.28 10.56
N TYR A 63 2.30 3.22 11.01
CA TYR A 63 1.29 3.87 10.15
C TYR A 63 1.94 4.51 8.92
N ASN A 64 3.00 5.28 9.13
CA ASN A 64 3.72 5.94 8.04
C ASN A 64 4.40 4.93 7.10
N ALA A 65 4.92 3.83 7.63
CA ALA A 65 5.47 2.74 6.81
C ALA A 65 4.37 2.09 5.95
N ALA A 66 3.18 1.89 6.51
CA ALA A 66 2.02 1.36 5.78
C ALA A 66 1.56 2.31 4.66
N VAL A 67 1.62 3.61 4.89
CA VAL A 67 1.38 4.62 3.83
C VAL A 67 2.32 4.37 2.65
N ARG A 68 3.60 4.16 2.91
CA ARG A 68 4.60 3.90 1.86
C ARG A 68 4.29 2.61 1.08
N CYS A 69 3.90 1.55 1.79
CA CYS A 69 3.49 0.30 1.15
C CYS A 69 2.30 0.51 0.21
N ALA A 70 1.29 1.26 0.65
CA ALA A 70 0.11 1.54 -0.17
C ALA A 70 0.46 2.36 -1.42
N LEU A 71 1.34 3.34 -1.30
CA LEU A 71 1.81 4.12 -2.46
C LEU A 71 2.54 3.22 -3.47
N SER A 72 3.32 2.26 -3.00
CA SER A 72 3.97 1.27 -3.86
C SER A 72 2.96 0.37 -4.57
N ILE A 73 1.88 -0.03 -3.87
CA ILE A 73 0.78 -0.78 -4.50
C ILE A 73 0.14 0.03 -5.63
N VAL A 74 -0.15 1.30 -5.40
CA VAL A 74 -0.74 2.18 -6.42
C VAL A 74 0.21 2.33 -7.62
N SER A 75 1.50 2.46 -7.37
CA SER A 75 2.52 2.53 -8.43
C SER A 75 2.54 1.25 -9.28
N GLN A 76 2.45 0.09 -8.66
CA GLN A 76 2.40 -1.19 -9.38
C GLN A 76 1.13 -1.30 -10.22
N ALA A 77 -0.02 -0.93 -9.66
CA ALA A 77 -1.28 -0.92 -10.40
C ALA A 77 -1.23 0.02 -11.59
N LYS A 78 -0.70 1.23 -11.39
CA LYS A 78 -0.55 2.23 -12.45
C LYS A 78 0.34 1.71 -13.58
N LYS A 79 1.49 1.12 -13.23
CA LYS A 79 2.41 0.52 -14.21
C LYS A 79 1.74 -0.57 -15.02
N TYR A 80 1.02 -1.48 -14.36
CA TYR A 80 0.31 -2.58 -15.04
C TYR A 80 -0.76 -2.08 -16.00
N LEU A 81 -1.46 -1.01 -15.64
CA LEU A 81 -2.56 -0.43 -16.41
C LEU A 81 -2.11 0.58 -17.49
N GLY A 82 -0.84 0.60 -17.82
CA GLY A 82 -0.31 1.51 -18.85
C GLY A 82 -0.37 2.97 -18.43
N ASN A 83 -0.11 3.25 -17.15
CA ASN A 83 -0.16 4.57 -16.53
C ASN A 83 -1.58 5.18 -16.41
N ASP A 84 -2.62 4.36 -16.50
CA ASP A 84 -4.01 4.82 -16.44
C ASP A 84 -4.75 4.16 -15.26
N ILE A 85 -4.67 4.77 -14.07
CA ILE A 85 -5.36 4.28 -12.88
C ILE A 85 -6.88 4.49 -12.93
N SER A 86 -7.41 5.24 -13.90
CA SER A 86 -8.86 5.41 -14.07
C SER A 86 -9.56 4.09 -14.42
N LYS A 87 -8.80 3.09 -14.85
CA LYS A 87 -9.33 1.76 -15.15
C LYS A 87 -9.71 0.96 -13.91
N ILE A 88 -9.25 1.38 -12.73
CA ILE A 88 -9.57 0.71 -11.46
C ILE A 88 -11.04 0.98 -11.10
N LYS A 89 -11.80 -0.08 -10.86
CA LYS A 89 -13.24 0.00 -10.53
C LYS A 89 -13.48 -0.07 -9.03
N SER A 90 -12.70 -0.84 -8.30
CA SER A 90 -12.74 -0.84 -6.83
C SER A 90 -11.52 -1.52 -6.24
N CYS A 91 -11.21 -1.19 -4.99
CA CYS A 91 -10.28 -1.96 -4.17
C CYS A 91 -11.09 -3.03 -3.43
N ILE A 92 -10.76 -4.29 -3.64
CA ILE A 92 -11.53 -5.42 -3.08
C ILE A 92 -11.05 -5.78 -1.69
N LYS A 93 -9.74 -6.01 -1.55
CA LYS A 93 -9.16 -6.47 -0.29
C LYS A 93 -7.73 -5.99 -0.15
N LEU A 94 -7.36 -5.66 1.08
CA LEU A 94 -6.01 -5.29 1.47
C LEU A 94 -5.59 -6.18 2.64
N THR A 95 -4.42 -6.81 2.54
CA THR A 95 -3.85 -7.61 3.62
C THR A 95 -2.54 -6.96 4.06
N GLY A 96 -2.43 -6.66 5.34
CA GLY A 96 -1.24 -6.06 5.92
C GLY A 96 -0.56 -6.98 6.92
N TYR A 97 0.77 -7.12 6.79
CA TYR A 97 1.61 -7.90 7.68
C TYR A 97 2.51 -6.94 8.46
N VAL A 98 2.37 -6.93 9.78
CA VAL A 98 3.10 -6.01 10.66
C VAL A 98 4.21 -6.79 11.37
N ASN A 99 5.45 -6.35 11.18
CA ASN A 99 6.55 -6.86 11.98
C ASN A 99 6.48 -6.21 13.36
N SER A 100 6.00 -6.95 14.35
CA SER A 100 5.74 -6.41 15.69
C SER A 100 6.20 -7.36 16.78
N THR A 101 6.33 -6.83 18.00
CA THR A 101 6.61 -7.64 19.18
C THR A 101 5.42 -8.53 19.51
N ASP A 102 5.66 -9.60 20.29
CA ASP A 102 4.64 -10.59 20.63
C ASP A 102 3.47 -10.00 21.42
N ASP A 103 3.73 -8.94 22.18
CA ASP A 103 2.72 -8.27 23.02
C ASP A 103 2.03 -7.10 22.31
N PHE A 104 2.44 -6.75 21.11
CA PHE A 104 1.81 -5.68 20.33
C PHE A 104 0.47 -6.15 19.76
N THR A 105 -0.58 -5.36 19.96
CA THR A 105 -1.95 -5.73 19.56
C THR A 105 -2.63 -4.71 18.66
N GLU A 106 -1.92 -3.64 18.24
CA GLU A 106 -2.51 -2.56 17.48
C GLU A 106 -2.18 -2.63 15.98
N GLN A 107 -2.03 -3.84 15.43
CA GLN A 107 -1.81 -4.04 14.00
C GLN A 107 -2.84 -3.32 13.12
N PRO A 108 -4.16 -3.30 13.47
CA PRO A 108 -5.13 -2.53 12.71
C PRO A 108 -4.81 -1.04 12.60
N LYS A 109 -4.29 -0.41 13.66
CA LYS A 109 -3.91 1.00 13.64
C LYS A 109 -2.74 1.27 12.71
N VAL A 110 -1.79 0.36 12.63
CA VAL A 110 -0.67 0.44 11.69
C VAL A 110 -1.18 0.36 10.25
N ILE A 111 -1.98 -0.62 9.93
CA ILE A 111 -2.47 -0.84 8.56
C ILE A 111 -3.50 0.23 8.15
N ASN A 112 -4.07 0.97 9.08
CA ASN A 112 -4.88 2.15 8.75
C ASN A 112 -4.11 3.13 7.85
N GLY A 113 -2.77 3.22 7.97
CA GLY A 113 -1.95 4.03 7.08
C GLY A 113 -2.14 3.67 5.61
N ALA A 114 -2.19 2.38 5.31
CA ALA A 114 -2.45 1.90 3.96
C ALA A 114 -3.91 2.12 3.55
N SER A 115 -4.86 1.78 4.41
CA SER A 115 -6.29 1.95 4.12
C SER A 115 -6.65 3.42 3.87
N ASP A 116 -6.18 4.32 4.71
CA ASP A 116 -6.44 5.75 4.58
C ASP A 116 -5.86 6.30 3.27
N THR A 117 -4.68 5.83 2.88
CA THR A 117 -4.04 6.23 1.62
C THR A 117 -4.86 5.77 0.40
N ILE A 118 -5.31 4.53 0.39
CA ILE A 118 -6.15 3.99 -0.69
C ILE A 118 -7.46 4.77 -0.81
N VAL A 119 -8.11 5.06 0.30
CA VAL A 119 -9.37 5.84 0.30
C VAL A 119 -9.12 7.30 -0.12
N LYS A 120 -8.00 7.88 0.30
CA LYS A 120 -7.63 9.24 -0.08
C LYS A 120 -7.46 9.37 -1.60
N ILE A 121 -6.91 8.36 -2.26
CA ILE A 121 -6.70 8.37 -3.71
C ILE A 121 -7.99 8.01 -4.46
N PHE A 122 -8.67 6.95 -4.05
CA PHE A 122 -9.77 6.37 -4.81
C PHE A 122 -11.17 6.74 -4.31
N GLY A 123 -11.28 7.38 -3.15
CA GLY A 123 -12.58 7.73 -2.57
C GLY A 123 -13.38 6.47 -2.22
N ASP A 124 -14.68 6.50 -2.48
CA ASP A 124 -15.59 5.43 -2.09
C ASP A 124 -15.23 4.07 -2.68
N ILE A 125 -14.71 4.04 -3.91
CA ILE A 125 -14.30 2.77 -4.53
C ILE A 125 -13.04 2.19 -3.91
N GLY A 126 -12.33 2.96 -3.10
CA GLY A 126 -11.17 2.52 -2.32
C GLY A 126 -11.54 1.78 -1.04
N ILE A 127 -12.78 1.85 -0.59
CA ILE A 127 -13.23 1.16 0.63
C ILE A 127 -13.23 -0.36 0.38
N HIS A 128 -12.50 -1.09 1.21
CA HIS A 128 -12.11 -2.48 0.96
C HIS A 128 -12.30 -3.35 2.19
N ALA A 129 -12.36 -4.67 2.00
CA ALA A 129 -12.21 -5.65 3.07
C ALA A 129 -10.72 -5.75 3.46
N ARG A 130 -10.44 -6.12 4.71
CA ARG A 130 -9.07 -6.06 5.21
C ARG A 130 -8.75 -7.15 6.22
N ALA A 131 -7.47 -7.58 6.20
CA ALA A 131 -6.84 -8.29 7.29
C ALA A 131 -5.55 -7.56 7.69
N ALA A 132 -5.33 -7.41 9.00
CA ALA A 132 -4.13 -6.81 9.56
C ALA A 132 -3.59 -7.76 10.63
N VAL A 133 -2.41 -8.33 10.38
CA VAL A 133 -1.85 -9.41 11.20
C VAL A 133 -0.36 -9.17 11.48
N SER A 134 0.12 -9.86 12.48
CA SER A 134 1.54 -9.88 12.83
C SER A 134 2.31 -10.89 11.98
#